data_415c64815cc8e8fcbf4f5ee19b9ef631
#
_entry.id   415c64815cc8e8fcbf4f5ee19b9ef631
#
_cell.length_a   1.000
_cell.length_b   1.000
_cell.length_c   1.000
_cell.angle_alpha   90.00
_cell.angle_beta   90.00
_cell.angle_gamma   90.00
#
_symmetry.space_group_name_H-M   'P 1'
#
loop_
_entity.id
_entity.type
_entity.pdbx_description
1 polymer ?
#
loop_
_entity_poly.entity_id
_entity_poly.type
_entity_poly.pdbx_seq_one_letter_code
_entity_poly.pdbx_strand_id
1 'polypeptide(L)'
;NLKDLQYFYDLCQLQSYTEVAKQHKVSQPSISYAIKRLEESFNCKLIHHDPSHRSFKLTPQGQILLKHTEQILPEISSAHKEINRSLAHYSTVGFPPIIIQYLFAALKEKDKFDFLKKVRPIRGGSVELLNLLLKGDLDASLLGLIEPLNHPSIETHELFQKELYIVLSKNHPLATAPSLAFEELVEQSFILLDEHFVHLKAFELLNQKYQNKAEIFFKTDDIVILKELLKKGIGLSLLADIALSDEDDDLIRIPLIPEDQITFTVYYAYLKSATPSSEVEALFNLIKSYE
;
A
#
# COMPACT_ATOMS: atom_id res chain seq x y z
N ASN A 1 -14.54 26.03 10.65
CA ASN A 1 -15.12 25.69 9.35
C ASN A 1 -14.14 24.80 8.57
N LEU A 2 -14.61 23.62 8.14
CA LEU A 2 -13.78 22.64 7.44
C LEU A 2 -13.14 23.19 6.17
N LYS A 3 -13.90 24.01 5.43
CA LYS A 3 -13.41 24.64 4.20
C LYS A 3 -12.26 25.61 4.45
N ASP A 4 -12.26 26.28 5.59
CA ASP A 4 -11.17 27.18 5.97
C ASP A 4 -9.90 26.40 6.30
N LEU A 5 -10.03 25.21 6.95
CA LEU A 5 -8.91 24.29 7.19
C LEU A 5 -8.32 23.77 5.88
N GLN A 6 -9.17 23.44 4.90
CA GLN A 6 -8.70 23.01 3.57
C GLN A 6 -7.90 24.11 2.89
N TYR A 7 -8.40 25.34 2.90
CA TYR A 7 -7.69 26.49 2.33
C TYR A 7 -6.36 26.76 3.04
N PHE A 8 -6.34 26.62 4.36
CA PHE A 8 -5.10 26.75 5.14
C PHE A 8 -4.08 25.68 4.77
N TYR A 9 -4.52 24.42 4.67
CA TYR A 9 -3.66 23.31 4.27
C TYR A 9 -3.06 23.55 2.88
N ASP A 10 -3.90 23.84 1.88
CA ASP A 10 -3.45 24.07 0.51
C ASP A 10 -2.54 25.30 0.41
N LEU A 11 -2.78 26.31 1.24
CA LEU A 11 -1.91 27.47 1.33
C LEU A 11 -0.53 27.12 1.90
N CYS A 12 -0.47 26.19 2.85
CA CYS A 12 0.81 25.69 3.36
C CYS A 12 1.60 24.92 2.30
N GLN A 13 0.91 24.16 1.43
CA GLN A 13 1.55 23.39 0.35
C GLN A 13 1.99 24.29 -0.81
N LEU A 14 1.10 25.19 -1.29
CA LEU A 14 1.34 26.02 -2.48
C LEU A 14 2.06 27.33 -2.18
N GLN A 15 2.09 27.77 -0.94
CA GLN A 15 2.69 28.99 -0.47
C GLN A 15 2.25 30.26 -1.23
N SER A 16 1.06 30.20 -1.85
CA SER A 16 0.51 31.25 -2.72
C SER A 16 -1.00 31.35 -2.60
N TYR A 17 -1.48 32.47 -2.10
CA TYR A 17 -2.91 32.78 -2.01
C TYR A 17 -3.62 32.76 -3.38
N THR A 18 -2.91 33.19 -4.42
CA THR A 18 -3.45 33.23 -5.79
C THR A 18 -3.60 31.83 -6.36
N GLU A 19 -2.63 30.96 -6.15
CA GLU A 19 -2.68 29.58 -6.67
C GLU A 19 -3.77 28.77 -5.93
N VAL A 20 -3.90 28.94 -4.60
CA VAL A 20 -5.01 28.33 -3.84
C VAL A 20 -6.36 28.82 -4.34
N ALA A 21 -6.50 30.13 -4.59
CA ALA A 21 -7.73 30.72 -5.11
C ALA A 21 -8.10 30.13 -6.49
N LYS A 22 -7.12 29.97 -7.39
CA LYS A 22 -7.31 29.31 -8.69
C LYS A 22 -7.74 27.86 -8.54
N GLN A 23 -7.04 27.09 -7.69
CA GLN A 23 -7.36 25.68 -7.44
C GLN A 23 -8.80 25.50 -6.98
N HIS A 24 -9.26 26.34 -6.08
CA HIS A 24 -10.62 26.28 -5.52
C HIS A 24 -11.67 27.09 -6.31
N LYS A 25 -11.29 27.72 -7.39
CA LYS A 25 -12.17 28.57 -8.24
C LYS A 25 -12.88 29.66 -7.43
N VAL A 26 -12.16 30.32 -6.55
CA VAL A 26 -12.64 31.43 -5.71
C VAL A 26 -11.74 32.65 -5.86
N SER A 27 -12.15 33.79 -5.31
CA SER A 27 -11.31 34.98 -5.30
C SER A 27 -10.19 34.87 -4.25
N GLN A 28 -9.05 35.49 -4.51
CA GLN A 28 -7.96 35.57 -3.54
C GLN A 28 -8.37 36.20 -2.19
N PRO A 29 -9.22 37.28 -2.14
CA PRO A 29 -9.78 37.78 -0.89
C PRO A 29 -10.55 36.72 -0.09
N SER A 30 -11.22 35.77 -0.75
CA SER A 30 -11.95 34.68 -0.07
C SER A 30 -11.00 33.78 0.73
N ILE A 31 -9.83 33.46 0.17
CA ILE A 31 -8.79 32.70 0.86
C ILE A 31 -8.25 33.49 2.05
N SER A 32 -7.90 34.78 1.85
CA SER A 32 -7.42 35.63 2.93
C SER A 32 -8.43 35.75 4.08
N TYR A 33 -9.71 35.81 3.75
CA TYR A 33 -10.80 35.87 4.75
C TYR A 33 -10.94 34.57 5.51
N ALA A 34 -10.77 33.43 4.84
CA ALA A 34 -10.79 32.12 5.48
C ALA A 34 -9.64 31.96 6.49
N ILE A 35 -8.44 32.38 6.11
CA ILE A 35 -7.28 32.36 7.03
C ILE A 35 -7.54 33.29 8.24
N LYS A 36 -8.07 34.49 8.00
CA LYS A 36 -8.41 35.41 9.07
C LYS A 36 -9.43 34.82 10.05
N ARG A 37 -10.49 34.16 9.56
CA ARG A 37 -11.48 33.45 10.43
C ARG A 37 -10.84 32.36 11.27
N LEU A 38 -9.86 31.60 10.73
CA LEU A 38 -9.11 30.62 11.52
C LEU A 38 -8.28 31.31 12.61
N GLU A 39 -7.54 32.35 12.26
CA GLU A 39 -6.76 33.15 13.23
C GLU A 39 -7.64 33.73 14.36
N GLU A 40 -8.82 34.25 14.02
CA GLU A 40 -9.82 34.70 14.98
C GLU A 40 -10.35 33.56 15.85
N SER A 41 -10.66 32.40 15.26
CA SER A 41 -11.16 31.22 15.98
C SER A 41 -10.15 30.68 16.97
N PHE A 42 -8.87 30.69 16.64
CA PHE A 42 -7.77 30.21 17.50
C PHE A 42 -7.15 31.33 18.35
N ASN A 43 -7.62 32.57 18.19
CA ASN A 43 -7.12 33.75 18.87
C ASN A 43 -5.59 33.92 18.76
N CYS A 44 -5.03 33.60 17.61
CA CYS A 44 -3.59 33.72 17.34
C CYS A 44 -3.32 33.91 15.84
N LYS A 45 -2.10 34.36 15.52
CA LYS A 45 -1.62 34.39 14.15
C LYS A 45 -1.10 33.00 13.74
N LEU A 46 -1.49 32.55 12.56
CA LEU A 46 -1.07 31.29 11.97
C LEU A 46 0.01 31.48 10.92
N ILE A 47 0.00 32.62 10.25
CA ILE A 47 0.93 33.01 9.20
C ILE A 47 1.59 34.31 9.56
N HIS A 48 2.90 34.43 9.39
CA HIS A 48 3.62 35.69 9.56
C HIS A 48 3.25 36.66 8.43
N HIS A 49 2.75 37.84 8.79
CA HIS A 49 2.58 38.95 7.88
C HIS A 49 3.88 39.75 7.86
N ASP A 50 4.71 39.51 6.84
CA ASP A 50 5.82 40.42 6.56
C ASP A 50 5.52 41.21 5.29
N PRO A 51 5.22 42.53 5.43
CA PRO A 51 4.92 43.41 4.29
C PRO A 51 6.12 43.58 3.34
N SER A 52 7.34 43.30 3.83
CA SER A 52 8.60 43.54 3.11
C SER A 52 9.13 42.29 2.39
N HIS A 53 8.67 41.09 2.77
CA HIS A 53 9.11 39.87 2.17
C HIS A 53 7.94 39.08 1.57
N ARG A 54 8.02 38.75 0.30
CA ARG A 54 7.10 37.89 -0.45
C ARG A 54 7.15 36.43 0.01
N SER A 55 7.65 36.13 1.22
CA SER A 55 7.84 34.76 1.73
C SER A 55 6.67 34.36 2.63
N PHE A 56 6.00 33.29 2.26
CA PHE A 56 5.06 32.58 3.11
C PHE A 56 5.83 31.91 4.26
N LYS A 57 5.45 32.19 5.52
CA LYS A 57 6.06 31.55 6.69
C LYS A 57 5.01 31.33 7.77
N LEU A 58 4.92 30.07 8.25
CA LEU A 58 4.05 29.71 9.36
C LEU A 58 4.61 30.21 10.70
N THR A 59 3.68 30.60 11.59
CA THR A 59 4.01 30.77 13.01
C THR A 59 4.17 29.42 13.70
N PRO A 60 4.71 29.31 14.92
CA PRO A 60 4.68 28.08 15.69
C PRO A 60 3.27 27.51 15.87
N GLN A 61 2.27 28.37 16.06
CA GLN A 61 0.86 28.00 16.16
C GLN A 61 0.32 27.48 14.81
N GLY A 62 0.74 28.11 13.71
CA GLY A 62 0.42 27.61 12.35
C GLY A 62 0.99 26.23 12.08
N GLN A 63 2.20 25.93 12.56
CA GLN A 63 2.80 24.59 12.44
C GLN A 63 2.01 23.55 13.24
N ILE A 64 1.58 23.89 14.46
CA ILE A 64 0.71 23.02 15.27
C ILE A 64 -0.60 22.74 14.53
N LEU A 65 -1.25 23.78 14.01
CA LEU A 65 -2.51 23.61 13.28
C LEU A 65 -2.31 22.78 12.01
N LEU A 66 -1.22 22.97 11.25
CA LEU A 66 -0.91 22.18 10.06
C LEU A 66 -0.84 20.71 10.40
N LYS A 67 -0.08 20.32 11.44
CA LYS A 67 0.05 18.93 11.89
C LYS A 67 -1.31 18.29 12.20
N HIS A 68 -2.22 18.99 12.85
CA HIS A 68 -3.56 18.48 13.12
C HIS A 68 -4.44 18.46 11.86
N THR A 69 -4.31 19.45 10.99
CA THR A 69 -5.08 19.52 9.74
C THR A 69 -4.72 18.36 8.80
N GLU A 70 -3.45 17.92 8.76
CA GLU A 70 -2.98 16.75 8.03
C GLU A 70 -3.63 15.43 8.50
N GLN A 71 -4.17 15.41 9.70
CA GLN A 71 -4.93 14.27 10.24
C GLN A 71 -6.44 14.44 10.03
N ILE A 72 -6.97 15.63 10.24
CA ILE A 72 -8.42 15.90 10.20
C ILE A 72 -8.98 15.80 8.78
N LEU A 73 -8.30 16.38 7.79
CA LEU A 73 -8.82 16.41 6.41
C LEU A 73 -8.95 15.01 5.79
N PRO A 74 -7.95 14.11 5.90
CA PRO A 74 -8.09 12.73 5.46
C PRO A 74 -9.21 11.97 6.18
N GLU A 75 -9.36 12.16 7.50
CA GLU A 75 -10.43 11.52 8.27
C GLU A 75 -11.83 11.91 7.78
N ILE A 76 -12.05 13.18 7.48
CA ILE A 76 -13.33 13.62 6.94
C ILE A 76 -13.56 13.08 5.54
N SER A 77 -12.52 13.06 4.71
CA SER A 77 -12.60 12.44 3.38
C SER A 77 -12.96 10.96 3.49
N SER A 78 -12.33 10.24 4.41
CA SER A 78 -12.63 8.82 4.69
C SER A 78 -14.06 8.62 5.14
N ALA A 79 -14.56 9.45 6.07
CA ALA A 79 -15.95 9.39 6.54
C ALA A 79 -16.95 9.59 5.38
N HIS A 80 -16.71 10.55 4.48
CA HIS A 80 -17.56 10.75 3.30
C HIS A 80 -17.56 9.52 2.39
N LYS A 81 -16.40 8.91 2.15
CA LYS A 81 -16.28 7.72 1.31
C LYS A 81 -16.97 6.52 1.94
N GLU A 82 -16.80 6.31 3.24
CA GLU A 82 -17.44 5.23 4.00
C GLU A 82 -18.97 5.37 3.99
N ILE A 83 -19.50 6.57 4.25
CA ILE A 83 -20.94 6.85 4.17
C ILE A 83 -21.47 6.55 2.77
N ASN A 84 -20.80 7.00 1.72
CA ASN A 84 -21.22 6.76 0.34
C ASN A 84 -21.23 5.26 0.01
N ARG A 85 -20.23 4.49 0.46
CA ARG A 85 -20.19 3.04 0.26
C ARG A 85 -21.27 2.32 1.05
N SER A 86 -21.51 2.74 2.29
CA SER A 86 -22.62 2.22 3.11
C SER A 86 -23.98 2.42 2.44
N LEU A 87 -24.23 3.60 1.86
CA LEU A 87 -25.43 3.88 1.10
C LEU A 87 -25.54 3.07 -0.20
N ALA A 88 -24.41 2.74 -0.81
CA ALA A 88 -24.35 1.92 -2.02
C ALA A 88 -24.42 0.41 -1.74
N HIS A 89 -24.46 -0.01 -0.46
CA HIS A 89 -24.57 -1.41 -0.02
C HIS A 89 -23.47 -2.34 -0.56
N TYR A 90 -22.25 -1.84 -0.75
CA TYR A 90 -21.08 -2.64 -1.06
C TYR A 90 -19.87 -2.21 -0.24
N SER A 91 -18.93 -3.13 -0.04
CA SER A 91 -17.63 -2.86 0.58
C SER A 91 -16.52 -2.98 -0.44
N THR A 92 -15.57 -2.04 -0.41
CA THR A 92 -14.40 -2.03 -1.29
C THR A 92 -13.22 -2.67 -0.56
N VAL A 93 -12.72 -3.77 -1.10
CA VAL A 93 -11.67 -4.58 -0.45
C VAL A 93 -10.46 -4.71 -1.36
N GLY A 94 -9.28 -4.47 -0.80
CA GLY A 94 -8.00 -4.63 -1.49
C GLY A 94 -7.56 -6.09 -1.55
N PHE A 95 -7.22 -6.57 -2.76
CA PHE A 95 -6.80 -7.94 -3.02
C PHE A 95 -5.46 -7.97 -3.75
N PRO A 96 -4.34 -8.22 -3.03
CA PRO A 96 -3.07 -8.49 -3.69
C PRO A 96 -3.18 -9.79 -4.52
N PRO A 97 -2.78 -9.78 -5.81
CA PRO A 97 -3.01 -10.89 -6.73
C PRO A 97 -2.49 -12.25 -6.23
N ILE A 98 -1.26 -12.27 -5.71
CA ILE A 98 -0.62 -13.49 -5.21
C ILE A 98 -1.39 -14.04 -4.00
N ILE A 99 -1.75 -13.18 -3.06
CA ILE A 99 -2.41 -13.60 -1.81
C ILE A 99 -3.83 -14.11 -2.10
N ILE A 100 -4.60 -13.37 -2.89
CA ILE A 100 -5.99 -13.77 -3.14
C ILE A 100 -6.09 -15.05 -3.98
N GLN A 101 -5.17 -15.25 -4.94
CA GLN A 101 -5.10 -16.46 -5.70
C GLN A 101 -4.81 -17.67 -4.80
N TYR A 102 -3.83 -17.55 -3.91
CA TYR A 102 -3.47 -18.60 -2.95
C TYR A 102 -4.64 -18.94 -2.02
N LEU A 103 -5.26 -17.92 -1.41
CA LEU A 103 -6.37 -18.13 -0.48
C LEU A 103 -7.58 -18.75 -1.16
N PHE A 104 -7.97 -18.24 -2.33
CA PHE A 104 -9.17 -18.75 -3.04
C PHE A 104 -8.95 -20.15 -3.63
N ALA A 105 -7.73 -20.51 -4.00
CA ALA A 105 -7.41 -21.87 -4.40
C ALA A 105 -7.60 -22.89 -3.26
N ALA A 106 -7.36 -22.48 -2.02
CA ALA A 106 -7.56 -23.30 -0.83
C ALA A 106 -9.04 -23.45 -0.44
N LEU A 107 -9.93 -22.52 -0.85
CA LEU A 107 -11.35 -22.53 -0.48
C LEU A 107 -12.15 -23.55 -1.30
N LYS A 108 -12.84 -24.47 -0.62
CA LYS A 108 -13.56 -25.61 -1.26
C LYS A 108 -15.09 -25.47 -1.23
N GLU A 109 -15.66 -24.61 -0.38
CA GLU A 109 -17.10 -24.53 -0.15
C GLU A 109 -17.76 -23.40 -0.94
N LYS A 110 -18.60 -23.75 -1.93
CA LYS A 110 -19.29 -22.77 -2.80
C LYS A 110 -20.34 -21.93 -2.05
N ASP A 111 -21.03 -22.50 -1.07
CA ASP A 111 -22.18 -21.85 -0.42
C ASP A 111 -21.81 -20.68 0.50
N LYS A 112 -20.52 -20.51 0.81
CA LYS A 112 -20.02 -19.45 1.68
C LYS A 112 -19.62 -18.15 0.94
N PHE A 113 -19.82 -18.09 -0.36
CA PHE A 113 -19.36 -16.95 -1.19
C PHE A 113 -20.41 -15.88 -1.47
N ASP A 114 -21.62 -15.96 -0.90
CA ASP A 114 -22.69 -15.01 -1.18
C ASP A 114 -22.34 -13.55 -0.82
N PHE A 115 -21.50 -13.36 0.19
CA PHE A 115 -21.00 -12.04 0.58
C PHE A 115 -20.24 -11.34 -0.54
N LEU A 116 -19.61 -12.09 -1.47
CA LEU A 116 -18.89 -11.51 -2.62
C LEU A 116 -19.79 -10.65 -3.52
N LYS A 117 -21.11 -10.89 -3.53
CA LYS A 117 -22.05 -10.06 -4.28
C LYS A 117 -22.03 -8.59 -3.84
N LYS A 118 -21.60 -8.34 -2.61
CA LYS A 118 -21.51 -7.01 -2.02
C LYS A 118 -20.06 -6.54 -1.80
N VAL A 119 -19.08 -7.26 -2.30
CA VAL A 119 -17.68 -6.88 -2.27
C VAL A 119 -17.24 -6.37 -3.64
N ARG A 120 -16.69 -5.17 -3.66
CA ARG A 120 -16.01 -4.61 -4.82
C ARG A 120 -14.50 -4.82 -4.66
N PRO A 121 -13.88 -5.71 -5.43
CA PRO A 121 -12.45 -5.96 -5.33
C PRO A 121 -11.65 -4.85 -5.99
N ILE A 122 -10.59 -4.42 -5.32
CA ILE A 122 -9.52 -3.59 -5.89
C ILE A 122 -8.25 -4.41 -5.91
N ARG A 123 -7.70 -4.62 -7.10
CA ARG A 123 -6.46 -5.36 -7.31
C ARG A 123 -5.29 -4.39 -7.25
N GLY A 124 -4.22 -4.77 -6.57
CA GLY A 124 -2.99 -3.97 -6.49
C GLY A 124 -1.92 -4.64 -5.63
N GLY A 125 -0.72 -4.09 -5.65
CA GLY A 125 0.33 -4.50 -4.72
C GLY A 125 0.06 -4.01 -3.30
N SER A 126 0.65 -4.66 -2.30
CA SER A 126 0.39 -4.34 -0.89
C SER A 126 0.80 -2.91 -0.52
N VAL A 127 1.80 -2.33 -1.18
CA VAL A 127 2.22 -0.94 -0.98
C VAL A 127 1.13 0.03 -1.45
N GLU A 128 0.61 -0.20 -2.65
CA GLU A 128 -0.48 0.59 -3.22
C GLU A 128 -1.76 0.46 -2.39
N LEU A 129 -2.17 -0.78 -2.06
CA LEU A 129 -3.37 -1.05 -1.30
C LEU A 129 -3.32 -0.46 0.11
N LEU A 130 -2.16 -0.47 0.78
CA LEU A 130 -1.98 0.21 2.05
C LEU A 130 -2.19 1.71 1.92
N ASN A 131 -1.67 2.34 0.87
CA ASN A 131 -1.88 3.76 0.61
C ASN A 131 -3.36 4.09 0.36
N LEU A 132 -4.07 3.25 -0.40
CA LEU A 132 -5.51 3.40 -0.62
C LEU A 132 -6.31 3.24 0.68
N LEU A 133 -5.92 2.28 1.53
CA LEU A 133 -6.53 2.06 2.84
C LEU A 133 -6.35 3.29 3.74
N LEU A 134 -5.14 3.85 3.83
CA LEU A 134 -4.83 5.05 4.60
C LEU A 134 -5.60 6.29 4.13
N LYS A 135 -5.87 6.38 2.83
CA LYS A 135 -6.71 7.45 2.22
C LYS A 135 -8.21 7.23 2.43
N GLY A 136 -8.63 6.10 3.02
CA GLY A 136 -10.03 5.72 3.17
C GLY A 136 -10.70 5.36 1.83
N ASP A 137 -9.96 4.96 0.82
CA ASP A 137 -10.48 4.48 -0.47
C ASP A 137 -10.88 3.00 -0.43
N LEU A 138 -10.43 2.27 0.59
CA LEU A 138 -10.79 0.88 0.87
C LEU A 138 -11.45 0.77 2.25
N ASP A 139 -12.39 -0.15 2.39
CA ASP A 139 -12.98 -0.53 3.68
C ASP A 139 -12.07 -1.51 4.43
N ALA A 140 -11.39 -2.36 3.68
CA ALA A 140 -10.42 -3.31 4.21
C ALA A 140 -9.45 -3.75 3.10
N SER A 141 -8.36 -4.39 3.46
CA SER A 141 -7.41 -4.97 2.51
C SER A 141 -6.73 -6.20 3.09
N LEU A 142 -6.42 -7.16 2.22
CA LEU A 142 -5.34 -8.10 2.44
C LEU A 142 -4.02 -7.39 2.13
N LEU A 143 -2.99 -7.68 2.90
CA LEU A 143 -1.66 -7.08 2.72
C LEU A 143 -0.59 -8.16 2.95
N GLY A 144 0.40 -8.21 2.09
CA GLY A 144 1.63 -8.97 2.33
C GLY A 144 2.77 -8.01 2.62
N LEU A 145 3.42 -8.17 3.77
CA LEU A 145 4.44 -7.25 4.27
C LEU A 145 5.70 -8.03 4.65
N ILE A 146 6.85 -7.39 4.54
CA ILE A 146 8.15 -7.92 4.94
C ILE A 146 8.64 -7.33 6.27
N GLU A 147 7.92 -6.38 6.81
CA GLU A 147 8.13 -5.76 8.13
C GLU A 147 6.78 -5.61 8.83
N PRO A 148 6.73 -5.67 10.17
CA PRO A 148 5.50 -5.43 10.91
C PRO A 148 4.94 -4.03 10.64
N LEU A 149 3.64 -3.92 10.39
CA LEU A 149 2.96 -2.65 10.20
C LEU A 149 2.56 -2.05 11.54
N ASN A 150 3.32 -1.08 12.00
CA ASN A 150 2.99 -0.28 13.19
C ASN A 150 2.48 1.10 12.76
N HIS A 151 1.19 1.20 12.46
CA HIS A 151 0.56 2.46 12.08
C HIS A 151 -0.57 2.82 13.06
N PRO A 152 -0.61 4.05 13.61
CA PRO A 152 -1.59 4.41 14.65
C PRO A 152 -3.05 4.32 14.19
N SER A 153 -3.30 4.51 12.88
CA SER A 153 -4.66 4.51 12.31
C SER A 153 -5.09 3.18 11.71
N ILE A 154 -4.22 2.16 11.66
CA ILE A 154 -4.51 0.86 11.03
C ILE A 154 -4.63 -0.21 12.10
N GLU A 155 -5.69 -1.01 12.01
CA GLU A 155 -5.81 -2.30 12.70
C GLU A 155 -5.34 -3.39 11.76
N THR A 156 -4.45 -4.27 12.24
CA THR A 156 -3.92 -5.40 11.49
C THR A 156 -4.12 -6.69 12.25
N HIS A 157 -4.49 -7.73 11.52
CA HIS A 157 -4.58 -9.08 12.06
C HIS A 157 -3.75 -9.99 11.16
N GLU A 158 -2.74 -10.63 11.76
CA GLU A 158 -1.91 -11.61 11.07
C GLU A 158 -2.74 -12.83 10.69
N LEU A 159 -2.60 -13.30 9.45
CA LEU A 159 -3.20 -14.52 8.96
C LEU A 159 -2.16 -15.66 8.96
N PHE A 160 -1.06 -15.48 8.27
CA PHE A 160 0.02 -16.47 8.22
C PHE A 160 1.34 -15.82 7.76
N GLN A 161 2.41 -16.57 7.93
CA GLN A 161 3.75 -16.20 7.48
C GLN A 161 4.24 -17.19 6.43
N LYS A 162 4.96 -16.69 5.45
CA LYS A 162 5.67 -17.42 4.41
C LYS A 162 7.06 -16.83 4.22
N GLU A 163 7.89 -17.51 3.47
CA GLU A 163 9.23 -17.05 3.13
C GLU A 163 9.29 -16.57 1.68
N LEU A 164 10.28 -15.74 1.37
CA LEU A 164 10.62 -15.39 0.01
C LEU A 164 11.59 -16.44 -0.56
N TYR A 165 11.40 -16.77 -1.82
CA TYR A 165 12.17 -17.74 -2.57
C TYR A 165 12.74 -17.14 -3.84
N ILE A 166 13.85 -17.65 -4.30
CA ILE A 166 14.29 -17.43 -5.66
C ILE A 166 13.45 -18.35 -6.56
N VAL A 167 12.79 -17.73 -7.52
CA VAL A 167 11.96 -18.43 -8.52
C VAL A 167 12.65 -18.33 -9.87
N LEU A 168 12.82 -19.46 -10.54
CA LEU A 168 13.49 -19.59 -11.83
C LEU A 168 12.93 -20.77 -12.63
N SER A 169 13.27 -20.82 -13.91
CA SER A 169 12.93 -21.97 -14.76
C SER A 169 13.53 -23.26 -14.24
N LYS A 170 12.81 -24.37 -14.33
CA LYS A 170 13.34 -25.72 -14.03
C LYS A 170 14.59 -26.11 -14.84
N ASN A 171 14.81 -25.45 -15.99
CA ASN A 171 15.96 -25.66 -16.86
C ASN A 171 17.14 -24.73 -16.55
N HIS A 172 17.03 -23.89 -15.54
CA HIS A 172 18.09 -22.96 -15.16
C HIS A 172 19.27 -23.73 -14.54
N PRO A 173 20.55 -23.31 -14.76
CA PRO A 173 21.71 -23.99 -14.17
C PRO A 173 21.66 -24.11 -12.63
N LEU A 174 21.02 -23.18 -11.95
CA LEU A 174 20.86 -23.18 -10.49
C LEU A 174 19.67 -24.02 -10.02
N ALA A 175 18.89 -24.63 -10.90
CA ALA A 175 17.63 -25.31 -10.58
C ALA A 175 17.76 -26.48 -9.59
N THR A 176 18.95 -27.06 -9.44
CA THR A 176 19.22 -28.19 -8.54
C THR A 176 19.86 -27.77 -7.21
N ALA A 177 20.09 -26.48 -6.99
CA ALA A 177 20.66 -25.98 -5.75
C ALA A 177 19.68 -26.21 -4.57
N PRO A 178 20.16 -26.70 -3.41
CA PRO A 178 19.30 -26.89 -2.24
C PRO A 178 18.92 -25.58 -1.55
N SER A 179 19.77 -24.57 -1.66
CA SER A 179 19.56 -23.18 -1.21
C SER A 179 20.53 -22.27 -1.96
N LEU A 180 20.27 -20.97 -1.95
CA LEU A 180 21.12 -19.97 -2.64
C LEU A 180 21.42 -18.83 -1.68
N ALA A 181 22.69 -18.37 -1.67
CA ALA A 181 23.05 -17.07 -1.10
C ALA A 181 22.76 -15.98 -2.13
N PHE A 182 22.28 -14.81 -1.69
CA PHE A 182 22.00 -13.72 -2.63
C PHE A 182 23.30 -13.23 -3.34
N GLU A 183 24.44 -13.38 -2.69
CA GLU A 183 25.76 -13.08 -3.29
C GLU A 183 26.04 -13.88 -4.56
N GLU A 184 25.57 -15.13 -4.64
CA GLU A 184 25.73 -16.00 -5.82
C GLU A 184 24.86 -15.55 -7.00
N LEU A 185 23.91 -14.65 -6.76
CA LEU A 185 22.91 -14.20 -7.72
C LEU A 185 23.17 -12.80 -8.30
N VAL A 186 24.20 -12.10 -7.80
CA VAL A 186 24.44 -10.70 -8.19
C VAL A 186 24.80 -10.51 -9.67
N GLU A 187 25.26 -11.57 -10.34
CA GLU A 187 25.53 -11.56 -11.80
C GLU A 187 24.34 -12.07 -12.64
N GLN A 188 23.23 -12.42 -11.98
CA GLN A 188 22.04 -12.91 -12.67
C GLN A 188 21.12 -11.76 -13.07
N SER A 189 20.33 -12.00 -14.14
CA SER A 189 19.27 -11.06 -14.55
C SER A 189 18.04 -11.23 -13.69
N PHE A 190 17.62 -10.17 -13.00
CA PHE A 190 16.41 -10.18 -12.19
C PHE A 190 15.22 -9.61 -12.95
N ILE A 191 14.09 -10.34 -12.89
CA ILE A 191 12.77 -9.87 -13.33
C ILE A 191 11.92 -9.74 -12.07
N LEU A 192 11.44 -8.54 -11.77
CA LEU A 192 10.80 -8.25 -10.49
C LEU A 192 9.39 -7.68 -10.67
N LEU A 193 8.58 -7.83 -9.64
CA LEU A 193 7.40 -7.00 -9.46
C LEU A 193 7.85 -5.57 -9.15
N ASP A 194 7.04 -4.60 -9.57
CA ASP A 194 7.37 -3.17 -9.48
C ASP A 194 7.19 -2.58 -8.06
N GLU A 195 7.29 -1.26 -7.94
CA GLU A 195 7.24 -0.50 -6.69
C GLU A 195 5.91 -0.58 -5.94
N HIS A 196 4.85 -1.10 -6.54
CA HIS A 196 3.57 -1.35 -5.87
C HIS A 196 3.63 -2.59 -4.96
N PHE A 197 4.67 -3.44 -5.13
CA PHE A 197 4.83 -4.70 -4.42
C PHE A 197 6.02 -4.68 -3.45
N VAL A 198 5.82 -5.29 -2.29
CA VAL A 198 6.89 -5.40 -1.26
C VAL A 198 8.08 -6.26 -1.70
N HIS A 199 7.92 -7.07 -2.73
CA HIS A 199 8.97 -7.91 -3.31
C HIS A 199 10.14 -7.08 -3.84
N LEU A 200 9.87 -5.91 -4.45
CA LEU A 200 10.93 -4.99 -4.87
C LEU A 200 11.72 -4.47 -3.67
N LYS A 201 11.02 -4.04 -2.59
CA LYS A 201 11.69 -3.61 -1.36
C LYS A 201 12.56 -4.72 -0.75
N ALA A 202 12.06 -5.96 -0.76
CA ALA A 202 12.82 -7.11 -0.28
C ALA A 202 14.10 -7.32 -1.10
N PHE A 203 14.00 -7.25 -2.43
CA PHE A 203 15.15 -7.31 -3.32
C PHE A 203 16.14 -6.18 -3.04
N GLU A 204 15.67 -4.94 -2.90
CA GLU A 204 16.51 -3.78 -2.64
C GLU A 204 17.28 -3.91 -1.31
N LEU A 205 16.63 -4.41 -0.26
CA LEU A 205 17.27 -4.68 1.03
C LEU A 205 18.41 -5.71 0.90
N LEU A 206 18.18 -6.81 0.18
CA LEU A 206 19.20 -7.80 -0.08
C LEU A 206 20.33 -7.23 -0.95
N ASN A 207 19.98 -6.55 -2.03
CA ASN A 207 20.96 -5.98 -2.94
C ASN A 207 21.84 -4.94 -2.26
N GLN A 208 21.28 -4.11 -1.36
CA GLN A 208 22.03 -3.16 -0.56
C GLN A 208 23.07 -3.85 0.34
N LYS A 209 22.73 -4.99 0.95
CA LYS A 209 23.64 -5.82 1.74
C LYS A 209 24.87 -6.25 0.92
N TYR A 210 24.68 -6.45 -0.40
CA TYR A 210 25.72 -6.86 -1.35
C TYR A 210 26.17 -5.73 -2.28
N GLN A 211 26.18 -4.48 -1.80
CA GLN A 211 26.73 -3.29 -2.46
C GLN A 211 25.99 -2.90 -3.76
N ASN A 212 24.71 -3.25 -3.89
CA ASN A 212 23.87 -2.98 -5.08
C ASN A 212 24.45 -3.52 -6.39
N LYS A 213 25.06 -4.71 -6.36
CA LYS A 213 25.69 -5.33 -7.54
C LYS A 213 24.70 -6.00 -8.48
N ALA A 214 23.55 -6.49 -7.95
CA ALA A 214 22.56 -7.16 -8.78
C ALA A 214 21.79 -6.13 -9.62
N GLU A 215 21.59 -6.45 -10.90
CA GLU A 215 20.87 -5.59 -11.83
C GLU A 215 19.45 -6.10 -12.09
N ILE A 216 18.51 -5.16 -12.19
CA ILE A 216 17.14 -5.46 -12.56
C ILE A 216 17.03 -5.36 -14.09
N PHE A 217 16.74 -6.49 -14.74
CA PHE A 217 16.53 -6.54 -16.18
C PHE A 217 15.15 -6.00 -16.58
N PHE A 218 14.11 -6.32 -15.81
CA PHE A 218 12.74 -5.91 -16.13
C PHE A 218 11.88 -5.83 -14.86
N LYS A 219 10.95 -4.86 -14.82
CA LYS A 219 9.91 -4.75 -13.80
C LYS A 219 8.53 -4.77 -14.42
N THR A 220 7.57 -5.40 -13.74
CA THR A 220 6.17 -5.46 -14.15
C THR A 220 5.24 -5.45 -12.94
N ASP A 221 4.02 -4.96 -13.12
CA ASP A 221 2.93 -5.06 -12.15
C ASP A 221 2.11 -6.37 -12.30
N ASP A 222 2.41 -7.17 -13.32
CA ASP A 222 1.67 -8.40 -13.64
C ASP A 222 2.49 -9.65 -13.36
N ILE A 223 2.05 -10.41 -12.36
CA ILE A 223 2.68 -11.69 -11.97
C ILE A 223 2.60 -12.74 -13.09
N VAL A 224 1.61 -12.69 -13.96
CA VAL A 224 1.49 -13.64 -15.09
C VAL A 224 2.58 -13.38 -16.12
N ILE A 225 2.79 -12.12 -16.49
CA ILE A 225 3.87 -11.72 -17.40
C ILE A 225 5.22 -12.11 -16.80
N LEU A 226 5.43 -11.84 -15.51
CA LEU A 226 6.66 -12.20 -14.81
C LEU A 226 6.92 -13.70 -14.91
N LYS A 227 5.95 -14.56 -14.58
CA LYS A 227 6.07 -16.00 -14.65
C LYS A 227 6.38 -16.50 -16.06
N GLU A 228 5.71 -15.95 -17.08
CA GLU A 228 5.98 -16.33 -18.47
C GLU A 228 7.41 -16.00 -18.94
N LEU A 229 7.97 -14.89 -18.45
CA LEU A 229 9.37 -14.55 -18.73
C LEU A 229 10.34 -15.52 -18.02
N LEU A 230 10.04 -15.88 -16.76
CA LEU A 230 10.83 -16.87 -16.01
C LEU A 230 10.79 -18.26 -16.68
N LYS A 231 9.62 -18.73 -17.12
CA LYS A 231 9.47 -20.01 -17.85
C LYS A 231 10.34 -20.05 -19.09
N LYS A 232 10.53 -18.92 -19.77
CA LYS A 232 11.43 -18.78 -20.92
C LYS A 232 12.91 -18.72 -20.56
N GLY A 233 13.28 -18.75 -19.28
CA GLY A 233 14.66 -18.71 -18.82
C GLY A 233 15.33 -17.33 -19.01
N ILE A 234 14.56 -16.23 -19.09
CA ILE A 234 15.11 -14.89 -19.30
C ILE A 234 15.83 -14.37 -18.06
N GLY A 235 15.47 -14.89 -16.87
CA GLY A 235 16.09 -14.49 -15.62
C GLY A 235 15.49 -15.22 -14.43
N LEU A 236 15.67 -14.65 -13.25
CA LEU A 236 15.11 -15.16 -11.99
C LEU A 236 14.40 -14.05 -11.23
N SER A 237 13.61 -14.42 -10.22
CA SER A 237 12.86 -13.47 -9.41
C SER A 237 12.89 -13.80 -7.94
N LEU A 238 12.62 -12.82 -7.08
CA LEU A 238 12.41 -13.00 -5.65
C LEU A 238 10.90 -12.88 -5.37
N LEU A 239 10.25 -13.99 -5.01
CA LEU A 239 8.81 -14.05 -4.81
C LEU A 239 8.45 -14.79 -3.51
N ALA A 240 7.29 -14.47 -2.94
CA ALA A 240 6.75 -15.22 -1.82
C ALA A 240 6.41 -16.66 -2.26
N ASP A 241 6.57 -17.64 -1.34
CA ASP A 241 6.28 -19.06 -1.56
C ASP A 241 4.93 -19.29 -2.24
N ILE A 242 3.92 -18.54 -1.83
CA ILE A 242 2.55 -18.61 -2.35
C ILE A 242 2.36 -18.06 -3.77
N ALA A 243 3.41 -17.54 -4.40
CA ALA A 243 3.32 -16.99 -5.76
C ALA A 243 3.21 -18.07 -6.83
N LEU A 244 3.68 -19.28 -6.56
CA LEU A 244 3.57 -20.43 -7.45
C LEU A 244 2.40 -21.33 -7.03
N SER A 245 1.68 -21.84 -8.02
CA SER A 245 0.65 -22.88 -7.89
C SER A 245 1.12 -24.20 -8.48
N ASP A 246 0.32 -25.24 -8.32
CA ASP A 246 0.58 -26.55 -8.91
C ASP A 246 0.57 -26.53 -10.47
N GLU A 247 0.06 -25.46 -11.08
CA GLU A 247 0.06 -25.26 -12.53
C GLU A 247 1.40 -24.68 -13.06
N ASP A 248 2.29 -24.27 -12.18
CA ASP A 248 3.58 -23.65 -12.55
C ASP A 248 4.71 -24.68 -12.66
N ASP A 249 4.45 -25.85 -13.26
CA ASP A 249 5.37 -27.00 -13.38
C ASP A 249 6.73 -26.70 -14.04
N ASP A 250 6.82 -25.60 -14.79
CA ASP A 250 8.05 -25.15 -15.45
C ASP A 250 8.91 -24.24 -14.58
N LEU A 251 8.41 -23.86 -13.41
CA LEU A 251 9.10 -23.02 -12.45
C LEU A 251 9.42 -23.80 -11.17
N ILE A 252 10.54 -23.46 -10.57
CA ILE A 252 10.90 -23.96 -9.25
C ILE A 252 11.23 -22.79 -8.32
N ARG A 253 11.04 -23.05 -7.03
CA ARG A 253 11.41 -22.14 -5.94
C ARG A 253 12.57 -22.75 -5.16
N ILE A 254 13.61 -21.96 -4.95
CA ILE A 254 14.78 -22.33 -4.18
C ILE A 254 14.89 -21.41 -2.99
N PRO A 255 14.98 -21.92 -1.76
CA PRO A 255 15.10 -21.08 -0.57
C PRO A 255 16.41 -20.32 -0.58
N LEU A 256 16.38 -19.12 -0.02
CA LEU A 256 17.60 -18.41 0.35
C LEU A 256 18.24 -19.05 1.58
N ILE A 257 19.55 -18.89 1.75
CA ILE A 257 20.21 -19.24 3.00
C ILE A 257 19.63 -18.44 4.18
N PRO A 258 19.73 -18.92 5.43
CA PRO A 258 19.12 -18.26 6.59
C PRO A 258 19.51 -16.78 6.76
N GLU A 259 20.73 -16.42 6.39
CA GLU A 259 21.27 -15.06 6.51
C GLU A 259 20.63 -14.06 5.52
N ASP A 260 20.03 -14.57 4.44
CA ASP A 260 19.38 -13.78 3.38
C ASP A 260 17.86 -13.99 3.37
N GLN A 261 17.33 -14.84 4.27
CA GLN A 261 15.91 -15.14 4.32
C GLN A 261 15.09 -13.93 4.77
N ILE A 262 14.00 -13.67 4.07
CA ILE A 262 13.04 -12.61 4.39
C ILE A 262 11.67 -13.24 4.59
N THR A 263 11.05 -12.95 5.73
CA THR A 263 9.68 -13.40 6.04
C THR A 263 8.67 -12.49 5.34
N PHE A 264 7.66 -13.11 4.73
CA PHE A 264 6.52 -12.47 4.11
C PHE A 264 5.29 -12.78 4.96
N THR A 265 4.79 -11.79 5.69
CA THR A 265 3.64 -11.93 6.58
C THR A 265 2.38 -11.41 5.91
N VAL A 266 1.33 -12.21 5.89
CA VAL A 266 0.04 -11.82 5.33
C VAL A 266 -0.89 -11.38 6.46
N TYR A 267 -1.49 -10.21 6.25
CA TYR A 267 -2.46 -9.59 7.15
C TYR A 267 -3.78 -9.33 6.43
N TYR A 268 -4.87 -9.26 7.20
CA TYR A 268 -5.97 -8.40 6.82
C TYR A 268 -5.93 -7.12 7.67
N ALA A 269 -6.33 -6.01 7.08
CA ALA A 269 -6.19 -4.69 7.68
C ALA A 269 -7.38 -3.80 7.35
N TYR A 270 -7.70 -2.88 8.27
CA TYR A 270 -8.71 -1.83 8.09
C TYR A 270 -8.36 -0.61 8.96
N LEU A 271 -8.99 0.54 8.69
CA LEU A 271 -8.81 1.73 9.51
C LEU A 271 -9.45 1.51 10.90
N LYS A 272 -8.75 1.87 11.98
CA LYS A 272 -9.28 1.78 13.37
C LYS A 272 -10.52 2.64 13.60
N SER A 273 -10.69 3.71 12.82
CA SER A 273 -11.86 4.58 12.85
C SER A 273 -13.09 3.96 12.17
N ALA A 274 -12.91 2.91 11.35
CA ALA A 274 -13.96 2.25 10.61
C ALA A 274 -14.44 0.98 11.32
N THR A 275 -15.72 0.65 11.15
CA THR A 275 -16.27 -0.66 11.53
C THR A 275 -16.41 -1.51 10.28
N PRO A 276 -15.73 -2.66 10.18
CA PRO A 276 -15.90 -3.56 9.04
C PRO A 276 -17.37 -3.95 8.86
N SER A 277 -17.84 -3.99 7.62
CA SER A 277 -19.18 -4.47 7.30
C SER A 277 -19.31 -5.97 7.54
N SER A 278 -20.55 -6.46 7.64
CA SER A 278 -20.83 -7.90 7.79
C SER A 278 -20.23 -8.74 6.65
N GLU A 279 -20.15 -8.19 5.46
CA GLU A 279 -19.54 -8.83 4.28
C GLU A 279 -18.02 -8.94 4.40
N VAL A 280 -17.37 -7.89 4.90
CA VAL A 280 -15.92 -7.89 5.16
C VAL A 280 -15.59 -8.86 6.30
N GLU A 281 -16.37 -8.87 7.38
CA GLU A 281 -16.21 -9.84 8.46
C GLU A 281 -16.41 -11.29 7.98
N ALA A 282 -17.42 -11.54 7.13
CA ALA A 282 -17.66 -12.86 6.54
C ALA A 282 -16.48 -13.33 5.68
N LEU A 283 -15.90 -12.42 4.87
CA LEU A 283 -14.69 -12.71 4.09
C LEU A 283 -13.52 -13.12 5.00
N PHE A 284 -13.23 -12.32 6.03
CA PHE A 284 -12.10 -12.58 6.91
C PHE A 284 -12.31 -13.83 7.77
N ASN A 285 -13.54 -14.09 8.24
CA ASN A 285 -13.86 -15.33 8.96
C ASN A 285 -13.72 -16.56 8.07
N LEU A 286 -14.10 -16.46 6.79
CA LEU A 286 -13.89 -17.52 5.82
C LEU A 286 -12.40 -17.79 5.62
N ILE A 287 -11.59 -16.78 5.42
CA ILE A 287 -10.14 -16.90 5.25
C ILE A 287 -9.48 -17.54 6.48
N LYS A 288 -9.82 -17.07 7.68
CA LYS A 288 -9.31 -17.64 8.95
C LYS A 288 -9.68 -19.11 9.18
N SER A 289 -10.79 -19.58 8.64
CA SER A 289 -11.22 -20.96 8.86
C SER A 289 -10.39 -22.00 8.09
N TYR A 290 -9.44 -21.56 7.27
CA TYR A 290 -8.55 -22.41 6.46
C TYR A 290 -7.07 -22.38 6.90
N GLU A 291 -6.78 -21.72 8.02
CA GLU A 291 -5.54 -21.91 8.76
C GLU A 291 -5.62 -23.19 9.61
#